data_14936d8ba33894378428aa9d0f731476
#
_entry.id   14936d8ba33894378428aa9d0f731476
#
_cell.length_a   1.000
_cell.length_b   1.000
_cell.length_c   1.000
_cell.angle_alpha   90.00
_cell.angle_beta   90.00
_cell.angle_gamma   90.00
#
_symmetry.space_group_name_H-M   'P 1'
#
loop_
_entity.id
_entity.type
_entity.pdbx_description
1 polymer ?
#
loop_
_entity_poly.entity_id
_entity_poly.type
_entity_poly.pdbx_seq_one_letter_code
_entity_poly.pdbx_strand_id
1 'polypeptide(L)'
;MLAAIVLLPRLLAGGAEPPAGAIQLSVPQIERRPNEASATRNPWINSNGWRMLRSPKRSFVYRVAGDAAALAAAEAFTYDTAALISSDTSGEASCGRMLEFLRQIPRLKLAPVADIGIIDDGSAETGEVMNLLGRFNLLYRIVKSPDKRLRVTVRLGTPEFPRKEALNPTLVAHKIRSMVGDENRSVRVYGSDVVVSRLLADAQRARLHLINYSNRPIRGLRLRVRGEYSKGEARIFGLTGVNLEDWTFDGQATEFTIPELGPYGVVDLSK
;
A
#
# COMPACT_ATOMS: atom_id res chain seq x y z
N MET A 1 5.59 -19.62 -21.45
CA MET A 1 5.15 -18.30 -20.92
C MET A 1 4.11 -18.55 -19.85
N LEU A 2 4.49 -18.57 -18.58
CA LEU A 2 3.52 -18.63 -17.48
C LEU A 2 2.83 -17.26 -17.38
N ALA A 3 1.53 -17.24 -17.60
CA ALA A 3 0.71 -16.07 -17.29
C ALA A 3 0.85 -15.76 -15.79
N ALA A 4 1.21 -14.53 -15.43
CA ALA A 4 1.19 -14.09 -14.04
C ALA A 4 -0.26 -14.19 -13.56
N ILE A 5 -0.53 -15.18 -12.70
CA ILE A 5 -1.83 -15.33 -12.06
C ILE A 5 -1.88 -14.27 -10.96
N VAL A 6 -2.63 -13.20 -11.17
CA VAL A 6 -2.96 -12.27 -10.08
C VAL A 6 -3.83 -13.04 -9.09
N LEU A 7 -3.33 -13.19 -7.87
CA LEU A 7 -4.04 -13.87 -6.81
C LEU A 7 -5.15 -12.94 -6.30
N LEU A 8 -6.40 -13.37 -6.49
CA LEU A 8 -7.52 -12.71 -5.83
C LEU A 8 -7.68 -13.29 -4.41
N PRO A 9 -7.91 -12.46 -3.40
CA PRO A 9 -8.29 -12.93 -2.08
C PRO A 9 -9.61 -13.72 -2.15
N ARG A 10 -9.83 -14.62 -1.20
CA ARG A 10 -11.01 -15.48 -1.17
C ARG A 10 -11.73 -15.34 0.17
N LEU A 11 -13.05 -15.32 0.12
CA LEU A 11 -13.86 -15.53 1.30
C LEU A 11 -13.69 -16.97 1.78
N LEU A 12 -13.49 -17.15 3.09
CA LEU A 12 -13.60 -18.45 3.75
C LEU A 12 -15.09 -18.79 3.90
N ALA A 13 -15.48 -19.97 3.46
CA ALA A 13 -16.80 -20.50 3.79
C ALA A 13 -16.99 -20.55 5.30
N GLY A 14 -18.19 -20.23 5.80
CA GLY A 14 -18.47 -20.19 7.23
C GLY A 14 -18.05 -21.50 7.92
N GLY A 15 -17.23 -21.39 8.96
CA GLY A 15 -16.69 -22.52 9.71
C GLY A 15 -15.46 -23.23 9.14
N ALA A 16 -14.94 -22.82 7.98
CA ALA A 16 -13.73 -23.41 7.43
C ALA A 16 -12.49 -22.95 8.23
N GLU A 17 -11.62 -23.89 8.58
CA GLU A 17 -10.35 -23.57 9.23
C GLU A 17 -9.32 -23.07 8.20
N PRO A 18 -8.51 -22.07 8.61
CA PRO A 18 -7.41 -21.61 7.77
C PRO A 18 -6.38 -22.71 7.52
N PRO A 19 -5.67 -22.69 6.38
CA PRO A 19 -4.58 -23.63 6.13
C PRO A 19 -3.52 -23.56 7.24
N ALA A 20 -2.97 -24.73 7.60
CA ALA A 20 -1.90 -24.81 8.58
C ALA A 20 -0.74 -23.88 8.20
N GLY A 21 -0.26 -23.10 9.17
CA GLY A 21 0.85 -22.17 8.98
C GLY A 21 0.49 -20.87 8.23
N ALA A 22 -0.77 -20.57 7.98
CA ALA A 22 -1.22 -19.27 7.51
C ALA A 22 -0.93 -18.18 8.57
N ILE A 23 -0.53 -17.00 8.10
CA ILE A 23 -0.23 -15.86 8.97
C ILE A 23 -1.51 -15.08 9.22
N GLN A 24 -1.90 -14.96 10.50
CA GLN A 24 -3.00 -14.10 10.90
C GLN A 24 -2.61 -12.63 10.76
N LEU A 25 -3.41 -11.87 10.05
CA LEU A 25 -3.25 -10.43 9.85
C LEU A 25 -4.14 -9.64 10.80
N SER A 26 -3.71 -8.44 11.12
CA SER A 26 -4.50 -7.49 11.91
C SER A 26 -5.64 -6.89 11.07
N VAL A 27 -6.67 -6.40 11.74
CA VAL A 27 -7.78 -5.69 11.09
C VAL A 27 -7.24 -4.42 10.42
N PRO A 28 -7.43 -4.24 9.09
CA PRO A 28 -6.99 -3.03 8.41
C PRO A 28 -7.90 -1.87 8.77
N GLN A 29 -7.40 -0.92 9.54
CA GLN A 29 -8.17 0.22 10.04
C GLN A 29 -7.29 1.34 10.58
N ILE A 30 -7.92 2.45 10.91
CA ILE A 30 -7.28 3.49 11.73
C ILE A 30 -7.44 3.12 13.20
N GLU A 31 -6.32 3.13 13.92
CA GLU A 31 -6.31 2.98 15.39
C GLU A 31 -6.06 4.31 16.05
N ARG A 32 -6.80 4.56 17.13
CA ARG A 32 -6.47 5.63 18.08
C ARG A 32 -5.63 5.01 19.19
N ARG A 33 -4.40 5.49 19.37
CA ARG A 33 -3.51 5.11 20.46
C ARG A 33 -3.50 6.21 21.51
N PRO A 34 -4.43 6.22 22.48
CA PRO A 34 -4.64 7.34 23.39
C PRO A 34 -3.47 7.57 24.36
N ASN A 35 -2.64 6.56 24.60
CA ASN A 35 -1.59 6.58 25.61
C ASN A 35 -0.18 6.81 25.04
N GLU A 36 -0.02 6.96 23.74
CA GLU A 36 1.26 7.35 23.16
C GLU A 36 1.29 8.88 23.01
N ALA A 37 2.26 9.51 23.63
CA ALA A 37 2.63 10.89 23.33
C ALA A 37 3.19 10.93 21.92
N SER A 38 2.31 10.80 20.94
CA SER A 38 2.66 10.96 19.54
C SER A 38 2.85 12.45 19.29
N ALA A 39 4.05 12.87 18.99
CA ALA A 39 4.33 14.20 18.45
C ALA A 39 3.61 14.44 17.11
N THR A 40 3.12 13.40 16.49
CA THR A 40 2.31 13.44 15.28
C THR A 40 0.85 13.18 15.66
N ARG A 41 -0.01 14.19 15.47
CA ARG A 41 -1.47 14.06 15.60
C ARG A 41 -2.10 13.17 14.53
N ASN A 42 -1.28 12.47 13.76
CA ASN A 42 -1.72 11.66 12.64
C ASN A 42 -2.29 10.34 13.15
N PRO A 43 -3.42 9.88 12.60
CA PRO A 43 -4.01 8.61 12.97
C PRO A 43 -3.03 7.47 12.68
N TRP A 44 -2.98 6.48 13.57
CA TRP A 44 -2.21 5.28 13.34
C TRP A 44 -2.97 4.38 12.36
N ILE A 45 -2.33 4.02 11.25
CA ILE A 45 -2.89 3.06 10.31
C ILE A 45 -2.34 1.67 10.62
N ASN A 46 -3.26 0.74 10.83
CA ASN A 46 -2.93 -0.68 10.95
C ASN A 46 -2.98 -1.33 9.56
N SER A 47 -1.89 -1.21 8.81
CA SER A 47 -1.74 -1.81 7.48
C SER A 47 -0.95 -3.12 7.54
N ASN A 48 -1.26 -4.05 6.64
CA ASN A 48 -0.59 -5.35 6.59
C ASN A 48 0.37 -5.51 5.39
N GLY A 49 0.43 -4.52 4.52
CA GLY A 49 1.25 -4.61 3.31
C GLY A 49 2.71 -4.99 3.58
N TRP A 50 3.30 -4.47 4.66
CA TRP A 50 4.67 -4.80 5.06
C TRP A 50 4.84 -6.29 5.45
N ARG A 51 3.82 -6.92 6.06
CA ARG A 51 3.84 -8.35 6.40
C ARG A 51 3.79 -9.21 5.14
N MET A 52 2.97 -8.80 4.19
CA MET A 52 2.84 -9.46 2.89
C MET A 52 4.15 -9.35 2.09
N LEU A 53 4.79 -8.19 2.07
CA LEU A 53 6.09 -7.99 1.43
C LEU A 53 7.20 -8.79 2.11
N ARG A 54 7.17 -8.95 3.44
CA ARG A 54 8.13 -9.77 4.20
C ARG A 54 8.01 -11.25 3.90
N SER A 55 6.82 -11.73 3.60
CA SER A 55 6.53 -13.16 3.46
C SER A 55 5.69 -13.47 2.20
N PRO A 56 6.15 -13.10 0.98
CA PRO A 56 5.32 -13.10 -0.23
C PRO A 56 4.85 -14.49 -0.70
N LYS A 57 5.44 -15.57 -0.16
CA LYS A 57 5.06 -16.96 -0.49
C LYS A 57 4.13 -17.61 0.54
N ARG A 58 3.75 -16.86 1.57
CA ARG A 58 2.87 -17.38 2.63
C ARG A 58 1.41 -17.12 2.32
N SER A 59 0.54 -17.96 2.85
CA SER A 59 -0.89 -17.68 2.92
C SER A 59 -1.20 -16.82 4.13
N PHE A 60 -2.14 -15.91 3.96
CA PHE A 60 -2.57 -14.98 5.01
C PHE A 60 -4.05 -15.16 5.30
N VAL A 61 -4.43 -14.84 6.53
CA VAL A 61 -5.82 -14.91 6.98
C VAL A 61 -6.21 -13.62 7.66
N TYR A 62 -7.35 -13.07 7.28
CA TYR A 62 -8.05 -12.01 7.99
C TYR A 62 -9.24 -12.56 8.74
N ARG A 63 -9.42 -12.11 9.97
CA ARG A 63 -10.67 -12.23 10.72
C ARG A 63 -11.18 -10.83 11.00
N VAL A 64 -12.17 -10.41 10.26
CA VAL A 64 -12.64 -9.02 10.19
C VAL A 64 -14.17 -9.00 10.18
N ALA A 65 -14.76 -7.84 10.43
CA ALA A 65 -16.20 -7.64 10.39
C ALA A 65 -16.54 -6.39 9.56
N GLY A 66 -17.75 -6.37 9.02
CA GLY A 66 -18.27 -5.21 8.30
C GLY A 66 -17.38 -4.77 7.14
N ASP A 67 -17.22 -3.45 6.98
CA ASP A 67 -16.47 -2.87 5.85
C ASP A 67 -14.96 -3.14 5.89
N ALA A 68 -14.40 -3.55 7.04
CA ALA A 68 -13.01 -3.98 7.12
C ALA A 68 -12.72 -5.21 6.23
N ALA A 69 -13.73 -6.01 5.90
CA ALA A 69 -13.59 -7.16 4.99
C ALA A 69 -13.30 -6.72 3.53
N ALA A 70 -13.95 -5.65 3.07
CA ALA A 70 -13.65 -5.05 1.76
C ALA A 70 -12.22 -4.49 1.73
N LEU A 71 -11.80 -3.81 2.82
CA LEU A 71 -10.46 -3.24 2.92
C LEU A 71 -9.37 -4.34 2.96
N ALA A 72 -9.63 -5.45 3.66
CA ALA A 72 -8.75 -6.62 3.66
C ALA A 72 -8.58 -7.23 2.25
N ALA A 73 -9.67 -7.29 1.47
CA ALA A 73 -9.61 -7.74 0.08
C ALA A 73 -8.77 -6.79 -0.80
N ALA A 74 -8.95 -5.49 -0.64
CA ALA A 74 -8.17 -4.47 -1.34
C ALA A 74 -6.68 -4.53 -0.98
N GLU A 75 -6.33 -4.71 0.30
CA GLU A 75 -4.94 -4.91 0.74
C GLU A 75 -4.31 -6.12 0.07
N ALA A 76 -4.95 -7.29 0.17
CA ALA A 76 -4.41 -8.52 -0.40
C ALA A 76 -4.22 -8.42 -1.92
N PHE A 77 -5.17 -7.83 -2.63
CA PHE A 77 -5.05 -7.59 -4.07
C PHE A 77 -3.90 -6.64 -4.40
N THR A 78 -3.78 -5.53 -3.67
CA THR A 78 -2.72 -4.54 -3.86
C THR A 78 -1.34 -5.15 -3.77
N TYR A 79 -1.14 -6.10 -2.85
CA TYR A 79 0.14 -6.76 -2.60
C TYR A 79 0.29 -8.11 -3.31
N ASP A 80 -0.65 -8.45 -4.22
CA ASP A 80 -0.66 -9.70 -5.00
C ASP A 80 -0.43 -10.94 -4.10
N THR A 81 -1.26 -11.06 -3.07
CA THR A 81 -1.08 -12.02 -1.98
C THR A 81 -2.28 -12.94 -1.85
N ALA A 82 -2.01 -14.24 -1.67
CA ALA A 82 -3.03 -15.20 -1.31
C ALA A 82 -3.53 -14.91 0.11
N ALA A 83 -4.76 -14.41 0.22
CA ALA A 83 -5.41 -14.14 1.49
C ALA A 83 -6.80 -14.78 1.57
N LEU A 84 -7.10 -15.32 2.74
CA LEU A 84 -8.42 -15.83 3.10
C LEU A 84 -9.06 -14.82 4.06
N ILE A 85 -10.32 -14.51 3.83
CA ILE A 85 -11.08 -13.52 4.61
C ILE A 85 -12.26 -14.22 5.25
N SER A 86 -12.24 -14.28 6.58
CA SER A 86 -13.36 -14.72 7.41
C SER A 86 -14.07 -13.49 7.97
N SER A 87 -15.38 -13.42 7.82
CA SER A 87 -16.17 -12.27 8.25
C SER A 87 -17.55 -12.65 8.75
N ASP A 88 -18.27 -11.68 9.30
CA ASP A 88 -19.70 -11.74 9.55
C ASP A 88 -20.50 -11.52 8.24
N THR A 89 -21.82 -11.68 8.28
CA THR A 89 -22.70 -11.55 7.12
C THR A 89 -22.57 -10.19 6.43
N SER A 90 -22.41 -9.10 7.20
CA SER A 90 -22.25 -7.75 6.64
C SER A 90 -20.92 -7.59 5.94
N GLY A 91 -19.84 -8.16 6.51
CA GLY A 91 -18.53 -8.16 5.93
C GLY A 91 -18.40 -9.08 4.71
N GLU A 92 -19.10 -10.21 4.69
CA GLU A 92 -19.17 -11.07 3.50
C GLU A 92 -19.77 -10.32 2.31
N ALA A 93 -20.86 -9.58 2.54
CA ALA A 93 -21.50 -8.75 1.51
C ALA A 93 -20.56 -7.62 1.04
N SER A 94 -19.89 -6.94 1.97
CA SER A 94 -18.93 -5.86 1.66
C SER A 94 -17.71 -6.40 0.90
N CYS A 95 -17.14 -7.52 1.33
CA CYS A 95 -16.05 -8.20 0.66
C CYS A 95 -16.46 -8.66 -0.74
N GLY A 96 -17.66 -9.24 -0.90
CA GLY A 96 -18.19 -9.70 -2.18
C GLY A 96 -18.22 -8.58 -3.21
N ARG A 97 -18.75 -7.41 -2.86
CA ARG A 97 -18.75 -6.23 -3.73
C ARG A 97 -17.32 -5.80 -4.12
N MET A 98 -16.39 -5.80 -3.16
CA MET A 98 -14.99 -5.46 -3.45
C MET A 98 -14.37 -6.49 -4.40
N LEU A 99 -14.56 -7.79 -4.18
CA LEU A 99 -14.04 -8.84 -5.05
C LEU A 99 -14.59 -8.75 -6.47
N GLU A 100 -15.84 -8.36 -6.63
CA GLU A 100 -16.44 -8.11 -7.94
C GLU A 100 -15.77 -6.92 -8.65
N PHE A 101 -15.57 -5.81 -7.94
CA PHE A 101 -14.82 -4.67 -8.44
C PHE A 101 -13.39 -5.04 -8.84
N LEU A 102 -12.67 -5.78 -7.99
CA LEU A 102 -11.28 -6.18 -8.26
C LEU A 102 -11.14 -7.09 -9.49
N ARG A 103 -12.16 -7.92 -9.79
CA ARG A 103 -12.19 -8.75 -11.01
C ARG A 103 -12.28 -7.91 -12.30
N GLN A 104 -12.85 -6.71 -12.23
CA GLN A 104 -13.00 -5.79 -13.37
C GLN A 104 -11.71 -5.01 -13.66
N ILE A 105 -10.74 -5.00 -12.75
CA ILE A 105 -9.46 -4.32 -12.96
C ILE A 105 -8.65 -5.10 -14.01
N PRO A 106 -8.24 -4.47 -15.13
CA PRO A 106 -7.46 -5.15 -16.17
C PRO A 106 -6.16 -5.74 -15.63
N ARG A 107 -5.79 -6.90 -16.09
CA ARG A 107 -4.51 -7.51 -15.72
C ARG A 107 -3.39 -6.87 -16.51
N LEU A 108 -2.46 -6.22 -15.83
CA LEU A 108 -1.25 -5.64 -16.42
C LEU A 108 -0.02 -6.35 -15.86
N LYS A 109 0.93 -6.66 -16.75
CA LYS A 109 2.23 -7.22 -16.35
C LYS A 109 3.18 -6.07 -16.04
N LEU A 110 3.12 -5.56 -14.82
CA LEU A 110 3.95 -4.45 -14.33
C LEU A 110 4.81 -4.92 -13.16
N ALA A 111 5.96 -4.27 -12.97
CA ALA A 111 6.86 -4.56 -11.85
C ALA A 111 6.65 -3.56 -10.69
N PRO A 112 6.77 -3.98 -9.43
CA PRO A 112 6.72 -3.06 -8.30
C PRO A 112 7.85 -2.02 -8.37
N VAL A 113 7.47 -0.75 -8.19
CA VAL A 113 8.42 0.37 -8.08
C VAL A 113 8.82 0.56 -6.62
N ALA A 114 10.09 0.85 -6.39
CA ALA A 114 10.61 1.16 -5.06
C ALA A 114 11.76 2.18 -5.16
N ASP A 115 11.78 3.13 -4.24
CA ASP A 115 12.87 4.09 -4.05
C ASP A 115 13.89 3.59 -3.02
N ILE A 116 13.45 2.70 -2.11
CA ILE A 116 14.17 2.27 -0.92
C ILE A 116 14.33 0.75 -0.93
N GLY A 117 15.52 0.28 -0.57
CA GLY A 117 15.81 -1.11 -0.27
C GLY A 117 15.83 -1.35 1.24
N ILE A 118 15.16 -2.39 1.72
CA ILE A 118 15.23 -2.81 3.12
C ILE A 118 15.96 -4.16 3.18
N ILE A 119 17.07 -4.21 3.89
CA ILE A 119 17.72 -5.46 4.27
C ILE A 119 17.03 -5.92 5.56
N ASP A 120 16.06 -6.82 5.40
CA ASP A 120 15.23 -7.30 6.50
C ASP A 120 15.98 -8.36 7.32
N ASP A 121 16.06 -8.13 8.62
CA ASP A 121 16.66 -9.04 9.60
C ASP A 121 15.60 -9.86 10.37
N GLY A 122 14.32 -9.72 10.00
CA GLY A 122 13.20 -10.39 10.64
C GLY A 122 12.76 -9.78 11.97
N SER A 123 13.45 -8.75 12.48
CA SER A 123 13.12 -8.13 13.76
C SER A 123 11.79 -7.36 13.72
N ALA A 124 11.21 -7.13 14.90
CA ALA A 124 10.01 -6.33 15.06
C ALA A 124 10.28 -4.88 14.68
N GLU A 125 11.44 -4.33 15.05
CA GLU A 125 11.86 -2.97 14.75
C GLU A 125 11.92 -2.72 13.25
N THR A 126 12.53 -3.64 12.48
CA THR A 126 12.55 -3.54 11.01
C THR A 126 11.12 -3.60 10.45
N GLY A 127 10.25 -4.43 11.04
CA GLY A 127 8.83 -4.48 10.69
C GLY A 127 8.11 -3.15 10.89
N GLU A 128 8.33 -2.48 12.02
CA GLU A 128 7.72 -1.18 12.30
C GLU A 128 8.27 -0.09 11.36
N VAL A 129 9.56 -0.10 11.06
CA VAL A 129 10.12 0.82 10.05
C VAL A 129 9.43 0.61 8.69
N MET A 130 9.26 -0.63 8.23
CA MET A 130 8.55 -0.93 6.98
C MET A 130 7.10 -0.46 7.01
N ASN A 131 6.41 -0.64 8.14
CA ASN A 131 5.04 -0.15 8.34
C ASN A 131 4.97 1.37 8.17
N LEU A 132 5.88 2.11 8.81
CA LEU A 132 5.91 3.57 8.71
C LEU A 132 6.27 4.05 7.31
N LEU A 133 7.21 3.39 6.62
CA LEU A 133 7.52 3.73 5.23
C LEU A 133 6.28 3.60 4.35
N GLY A 134 5.50 2.52 4.48
CA GLY A 134 4.24 2.35 3.77
C GLY A 134 3.25 3.48 4.06
N ARG A 135 3.07 3.85 5.33
CA ARG A 135 2.18 4.93 5.77
C ARG A 135 2.59 6.31 5.23
N PHE A 136 3.88 6.57 5.09
CA PHE A 136 4.40 7.81 4.50
C PHE A 136 4.46 7.76 2.97
N ASN A 137 3.94 6.71 2.35
CA ASN A 137 4.04 6.50 0.90
C ASN A 137 5.49 6.57 0.39
N LEU A 138 6.42 6.05 1.19
CA LEU A 138 7.81 5.84 0.83
C LEU A 138 7.94 4.42 0.27
N LEU A 139 8.00 4.31 -1.04
CA LEU A 139 7.97 3.02 -1.71
C LEU A 139 9.25 2.23 -1.46
N TYR A 140 9.13 1.03 -0.94
CA TYR A 140 10.28 0.18 -0.63
C TYR A 140 10.09 -1.25 -1.15
N ARG A 141 11.19 -1.97 -1.26
CA ARG A 141 11.24 -3.42 -1.45
C ARG A 141 12.26 -4.06 -0.53
N ILE A 142 12.07 -5.33 -0.21
CA ILE A 142 13.04 -6.10 0.55
C ILE A 142 14.14 -6.57 -0.41
N VAL A 143 15.40 -6.38 0.00
CA VAL A 143 16.59 -6.75 -0.76
C VAL A 143 17.55 -7.55 0.11
N LYS A 144 18.36 -8.43 -0.50
CA LYS A 144 19.38 -9.21 0.21
C LYS A 144 20.67 -8.42 0.44
N SER A 145 20.96 -7.48 -0.44
CA SER A 145 22.17 -6.64 -0.43
C SER A 145 21.85 -5.26 -1.02
N PRO A 146 22.71 -4.24 -0.82
CA PRO A 146 22.53 -2.94 -1.43
C PRO A 146 22.37 -3.03 -2.95
N ASP A 147 21.42 -2.26 -3.48
CA ASP A 147 21.12 -2.19 -4.91
C ASP A 147 21.28 -0.72 -5.36
N LYS A 148 22.24 -0.46 -6.25
CA LYS A 148 22.56 0.88 -6.76
C LYS A 148 21.41 1.55 -7.53
N ARG A 149 20.39 0.79 -7.92
CA ARG A 149 19.17 1.32 -8.56
C ARG A 149 18.22 1.95 -7.56
N LEU A 150 18.42 1.71 -6.26
CA LEU A 150 17.63 2.28 -5.17
C LEU A 150 18.37 3.49 -4.58
N ARG A 151 17.64 4.49 -4.15
CA ARG A 151 18.22 5.74 -3.62
C ARG A 151 18.84 5.56 -2.26
N VAL A 152 18.21 4.72 -1.43
CA VAL A 152 18.65 4.43 -0.07
C VAL A 152 18.53 2.93 0.17
N THR A 153 19.53 2.34 0.84
CA THR A 153 19.42 0.99 1.38
C THR A 153 19.47 1.06 2.91
N VAL A 154 18.43 0.60 3.54
CA VAL A 154 18.28 0.59 5.01
C VAL A 154 18.65 -0.78 5.56
N ARG A 155 19.56 -0.79 6.53
CA ARG A 155 19.90 -1.96 7.35
C ARG A 155 20.04 -1.49 8.79
N LEU A 156 19.15 -1.93 9.66
CA LEU A 156 19.24 -1.63 11.08
C LEU A 156 20.51 -2.27 11.70
N GLY A 157 21.11 -1.55 12.64
CA GLY A 157 22.36 -1.98 13.29
C GLY A 157 23.64 -1.52 12.57
N THR A 158 23.53 -0.69 11.54
CA THR A 158 24.67 -0.01 10.92
C THR A 158 24.91 1.36 11.57
N PRO A 159 26.08 1.98 11.36
CA PRO A 159 26.35 3.35 11.83
C PRO A 159 25.32 4.36 11.29
N GLU A 160 24.84 4.17 10.05
CA GLU A 160 23.86 5.04 9.42
C GLU A 160 22.45 4.85 10.00
N PHE A 161 22.08 3.61 10.39
CA PHE A 161 20.78 3.26 10.97
C PHE A 161 20.97 2.46 12.27
N PRO A 162 21.42 3.10 13.37
CA PRO A 162 21.64 2.42 14.64
C PRO A 162 20.33 1.84 15.20
N ARG A 163 20.37 0.63 15.77
CA ARG A 163 19.16 0.00 16.34
C ARG A 163 18.46 0.87 17.38
N LYS A 164 19.21 1.66 18.17
CA LYS A 164 18.63 2.58 19.16
C LYS A 164 17.70 3.64 18.53
N GLU A 165 17.94 4.03 17.28
CA GLU A 165 17.06 4.97 16.58
C GLU A 165 15.74 4.28 16.17
N ALA A 166 15.75 2.97 15.92
CA ALA A 166 14.58 2.20 15.54
C ALA A 166 13.57 2.02 16.69
N LEU A 167 13.95 2.30 17.93
CA LEU A 167 13.02 2.42 19.05
C LEU A 167 12.01 3.54 18.82
N ASN A 168 12.35 4.51 17.98
CA ASN A 168 11.41 5.48 17.43
C ASN A 168 11.37 5.36 15.91
N PRO A 169 10.60 4.43 15.36
CA PRO A 169 10.57 4.15 13.93
C PRO A 169 10.11 5.35 13.08
N THR A 170 9.40 6.31 13.68
CA THR A 170 9.01 7.56 13.02
C THR A 170 10.24 8.41 12.67
N LEU A 171 11.22 8.52 13.59
CA LEU A 171 12.47 9.25 13.32
C LEU A 171 13.26 8.60 12.18
N VAL A 172 13.33 7.27 12.17
CA VAL A 172 14.00 6.53 11.10
C VAL A 172 13.30 6.78 9.76
N ALA A 173 11.97 6.74 9.72
CA ALA A 173 11.22 7.01 8.49
C ALA A 173 11.42 8.46 7.99
N HIS A 174 11.46 9.45 8.87
CA HIS A 174 11.78 10.84 8.49
C HIS A 174 13.21 11.00 7.97
N LYS A 175 14.18 10.34 8.60
CA LYS A 175 15.58 10.31 8.13
C LYS A 175 15.65 9.73 6.72
N ILE A 176 15.01 8.58 6.48
CA ILE A 176 14.96 7.95 5.17
C ILE A 176 14.29 8.88 4.15
N ARG A 177 13.17 9.54 4.51
CA ARG A 177 12.50 10.52 3.64
C ARG A 177 13.45 11.67 3.24
N SER A 178 14.20 12.20 4.20
CA SER A 178 15.17 13.27 3.92
C SER A 178 16.29 12.81 2.99
N MET A 179 16.76 11.56 3.15
CA MET A 179 17.80 10.98 2.28
C MET A 179 17.29 10.73 0.85
N VAL A 180 16.04 10.33 0.69
CA VAL A 180 15.40 10.15 -0.64
C VAL A 180 15.18 11.50 -1.32
N GLY A 181 14.78 12.52 -0.57
CA GLY A 181 14.33 13.81 -1.07
C GLY A 181 12.90 13.73 -1.64
N ASP A 182 12.04 14.67 -1.26
CA ASP A 182 10.63 14.64 -1.66
C ASP A 182 10.43 14.72 -3.19
N GLU A 183 11.27 15.49 -3.89
CA GLU A 183 11.26 15.64 -5.35
C GLU A 183 11.63 14.35 -6.08
N ASN A 184 12.38 13.49 -5.42
CA ASN A 184 12.89 12.22 -5.97
C ASN A 184 11.97 11.03 -5.76
N ARG A 185 10.94 11.16 -4.93
CA ARG A 185 10.01 10.07 -4.64
C ARG A 185 9.23 9.66 -5.88
N SER A 186 9.08 8.36 -6.08
CA SER A 186 8.29 7.82 -7.18
C SER A 186 6.80 8.14 -7.06
N VAL A 187 6.28 8.28 -5.83
CA VAL A 187 4.90 8.70 -5.53
C VAL A 187 4.86 9.67 -4.37
N ARG A 188 4.00 10.69 -4.49
CA ARG A 188 3.58 11.52 -3.36
C ARG A 188 2.06 11.59 -3.32
N VAL A 189 1.52 11.47 -2.12
CA VAL A 189 0.11 11.66 -1.80
C VAL A 189 0.01 12.92 -0.96
N TYR A 190 -0.78 13.88 -1.38
CA TYR A 190 -0.96 15.14 -0.68
C TYR A 190 -2.30 15.19 0.04
N GLY A 191 -2.32 15.85 1.17
CA GLY A 191 -3.57 16.15 1.89
C GLY A 191 -4.21 14.97 2.61
N SER A 192 -3.51 13.80 2.70
CA SER A 192 -4.05 12.65 3.43
C SER A 192 -2.95 11.81 4.06
N ASP A 193 -3.11 11.54 5.36
CA ASP A 193 -2.23 10.66 6.16
C ASP A 193 -2.82 9.26 6.33
N VAL A 194 -3.97 9.00 5.69
CA VAL A 194 -4.71 7.74 5.83
C VAL A 194 -4.79 6.94 4.53
N VAL A 195 -4.14 7.44 3.47
CA VAL A 195 -4.02 6.75 2.18
C VAL A 195 -2.65 6.12 2.06
N VAL A 196 -2.62 4.83 1.79
CA VAL A 196 -1.40 4.08 1.46
C VAL A 196 -1.41 3.77 -0.03
N SER A 197 -0.28 4.04 -0.69
CA SER A 197 -0.12 3.82 -2.12
C SER A 197 0.85 2.68 -2.42
N ARG A 198 0.65 2.02 -3.56
CA ARG A 198 1.60 1.11 -4.19
C ARG A 198 1.66 1.38 -5.69
N LEU A 199 2.86 1.54 -6.21
CA LEU A 199 3.10 1.79 -7.64
C LEU A 199 3.70 0.55 -8.29
N LEU A 200 3.14 0.17 -9.44
CA LEU A 200 3.69 -0.82 -10.36
C LEU A 200 3.93 -0.12 -11.69
N ALA A 201 5.03 -0.42 -12.39
CA ALA A 201 5.30 0.21 -13.68
C ALA A 201 6.12 -0.67 -14.63
N ASP A 202 6.03 -0.37 -15.91
CA ASP A 202 6.97 -0.73 -16.97
C ASP A 202 7.48 0.55 -17.68
N ALA A 203 8.11 0.43 -18.82
CA ALA A 203 8.66 1.57 -19.54
C ALA A 203 7.58 2.53 -20.09
N GLN A 204 6.34 2.08 -20.28
CA GLN A 204 5.28 2.81 -20.96
C GLN A 204 4.06 3.09 -20.05
N ARG A 205 3.88 2.29 -18.99
CA ARG A 205 2.66 2.31 -18.19
C ARG A 205 3.00 2.27 -16.71
N ALA A 206 2.11 2.84 -15.92
CA ALA A 206 2.14 2.69 -14.47
C ALA A 206 0.72 2.41 -13.95
N ARG A 207 0.65 1.68 -12.85
CA ARG A 207 -0.56 1.45 -12.07
C ARG A 207 -0.31 1.89 -10.63
N LEU A 208 -1.10 2.84 -10.19
CA LEU A 208 -1.11 3.30 -8.81
C LEU A 208 -2.31 2.71 -8.08
N HIS A 209 -2.05 1.88 -7.09
CA HIS A 209 -3.05 1.41 -6.13
C HIS A 209 -3.11 2.39 -4.95
N LEU A 210 -4.32 2.67 -4.49
CA LEU A 210 -4.60 3.58 -3.38
C LEU A 210 -5.57 2.89 -2.42
N ILE A 211 -5.16 2.73 -1.17
CA ILE A 211 -6.00 2.16 -0.10
C ILE A 211 -6.27 3.29 0.90
N ASN A 212 -7.52 3.63 1.05
CA ASN A 212 -7.98 4.61 2.03
C ASN A 212 -8.46 3.87 3.29
N TYR A 213 -7.70 4.00 4.37
CA TYR A 213 -8.00 3.35 5.66
C TYR A 213 -9.03 4.10 6.49
N SER A 214 -9.44 5.31 6.06
CA SER A 214 -10.54 6.01 6.72
C SER A 214 -11.88 5.37 6.32
N ASN A 215 -12.83 5.41 7.22
CA ASN A 215 -14.19 4.96 6.91
C ASN A 215 -15.00 6.03 6.16
N ARG A 216 -14.33 7.00 5.52
CA ARG A 216 -14.97 8.13 4.81
C ARG A 216 -14.26 8.35 3.47
N PRO A 217 -15.00 8.72 2.42
CA PRO A 217 -14.39 9.15 1.17
C PRO A 217 -13.48 10.36 1.38
N ILE A 218 -12.40 10.41 0.63
CA ILE A 218 -11.48 11.55 0.61
C ILE A 218 -11.72 12.31 -0.69
N ARG A 219 -11.98 13.61 -0.57
CA ARG A 219 -12.23 14.48 -1.72
C ARG A 219 -10.99 15.30 -2.07
N GLY A 220 -10.77 15.49 -3.38
CA GLY A 220 -9.68 16.32 -3.88
C GLY A 220 -8.29 15.74 -3.55
N LEU A 221 -8.12 14.43 -3.65
CA LEU A 221 -6.84 13.79 -3.35
C LEU A 221 -5.83 14.08 -4.46
N ARG A 222 -4.83 14.94 -4.17
CA ARG A 222 -3.76 15.27 -5.09
C ARG A 222 -2.65 14.23 -5.04
N LEU A 223 -2.18 13.82 -6.21
CA LEU A 223 -1.17 12.80 -6.39
C LEU A 223 -0.06 13.30 -7.32
N ARG A 224 1.17 12.90 -7.04
CA ARG A 224 2.33 13.09 -7.92
C ARG A 224 2.96 11.73 -8.18
N VAL A 225 3.12 11.38 -9.45
CA VAL A 225 3.77 10.15 -9.91
C VAL A 225 4.93 10.51 -10.80
N ARG A 226 6.15 10.05 -10.45
CA ARG A 226 7.36 10.36 -11.21
C ARG A 226 7.26 9.76 -12.62
N GLY A 227 7.58 10.58 -13.61
CA GLY A 227 7.51 10.25 -15.03
C GLY A 227 6.50 11.11 -15.76
N GLU A 228 6.64 11.15 -17.08
CA GLU A 228 5.72 11.83 -17.97
C GLU A 228 4.67 10.83 -18.44
N TYR A 229 3.41 11.11 -18.13
CA TYR A 229 2.26 10.33 -18.57
C TYR A 229 1.28 11.27 -19.27
N SER A 230 0.78 10.85 -20.43
CA SER A 230 -0.15 11.66 -21.25
C SER A 230 -1.60 11.32 -20.98
N LYS A 231 -1.88 10.14 -20.40
CA LYS A 231 -3.24 9.64 -20.14
C LYS A 231 -3.32 8.97 -18.78
N GLY A 232 -4.49 9.11 -18.15
CA GLY A 232 -4.81 8.44 -16.89
C GLY A 232 -6.25 7.98 -16.86
N GLU A 233 -6.50 6.78 -16.36
CA GLU A 233 -7.82 6.21 -16.15
C GLU A 233 -7.96 5.79 -14.68
N ALA A 234 -8.94 6.34 -13.99
CA ALA A 234 -9.22 5.99 -12.59
C ALA A 234 -10.41 5.02 -12.49
N ARG A 235 -10.25 4.00 -11.66
CA ARG A 235 -11.33 3.12 -11.20
C ARG A 235 -11.37 3.16 -9.69
N ILE A 236 -12.47 3.65 -9.14
CA ILE A 236 -12.64 3.83 -7.69
C ILE A 236 -13.82 2.97 -7.25
N PHE A 237 -13.58 2.15 -6.22
CA PHE A 237 -14.62 1.31 -5.63
C PHE A 237 -15.81 2.16 -5.16
N GLY A 238 -17.00 1.80 -5.63
CA GLY A 238 -18.25 2.49 -5.32
C GLY A 238 -18.56 3.71 -6.21
N LEU A 239 -17.69 4.05 -7.16
CA LEU A 239 -17.89 5.17 -8.08
C LEU A 239 -17.78 4.71 -9.54
N THR A 240 -18.48 5.43 -10.43
CA THR A 240 -18.42 5.22 -11.88
C THR A 240 -18.03 6.51 -12.58
N GLY A 241 -17.31 6.40 -13.72
CA GLY A 241 -16.98 7.54 -14.57
C GLY A 241 -16.09 8.60 -13.90
N VAL A 242 -15.15 8.19 -13.07
CA VAL A 242 -14.24 9.12 -12.38
C VAL A 242 -13.25 9.72 -13.38
N ASN A 243 -13.31 11.02 -13.58
CA ASN A 243 -12.33 11.77 -14.36
C ASN A 243 -11.25 12.33 -13.44
N LEU A 244 -9.98 12.23 -13.86
CA LEU A 244 -8.86 12.87 -13.17
C LEU A 244 -8.87 14.38 -13.50
N GLU A 245 -8.62 15.20 -12.48
CA GLU A 245 -8.61 16.66 -12.56
C GLU A 245 -7.20 17.22 -12.41
N ASP A 246 -7.01 18.50 -12.73
CA ASP A 246 -5.78 19.27 -12.51
C ASP A 246 -4.51 18.56 -13.03
N TRP A 247 -4.63 17.96 -14.21
CA TRP A 247 -3.52 17.21 -14.82
C TRP A 247 -2.39 18.15 -15.24
N THR A 248 -1.20 17.94 -14.69
CA THR A 248 -0.01 18.75 -14.98
C THR A 248 1.24 17.89 -15.05
N PHE A 249 2.27 18.37 -15.75
CA PHE A 249 3.62 17.80 -15.78
C PHE A 249 4.65 18.88 -15.45
N ASP A 250 5.50 18.64 -14.46
CA ASP A 250 6.51 19.61 -13.95
C ASP A 250 7.91 19.41 -14.55
N GLY A 251 8.04 18.59 -15.61
CA GLY A 251 9.33 18.19 -16.20
C GLY A 251 9.94 16.93 -15.56
N GLN A 252 9.44 16.48 -14.43
CA GLN A 252 9.92 15.26 -13.76
C GLN A 252 8.81 14.28 -13.40
N ALA A 253 7.61 14.77 -13.11
CA ALA A 253 6.50 13.98 -12.65
C ALA A 253 5.16 14.52 -13.16
N THR A 254 4.21 13.63 -13.31
CA THR A 254 2.83 13.94 -13.60
C THR A 254 2.06 14.07 -12.29
N GLU A 255 1.32 15.17 -12.17
CA GLU A 255 0.43 15.44 -11.06
C GLU A 255 -1.02 15.47 -11.53
N PHE A 256 -1.92 14.97 -10.69
CA PHE A 256 -3.35 14.97 -10.94
C PHE A 256 -4.12 14.86 -9.63
N THR A 257 -5.42 15.18 -9.70
CA THR A 257 -6.35 15.10 -8.58
C THR A 257 -7.40 14.03 -8.85
N ILE A 258 -7.64 13.17 -7.85
CA ILE A 258 -8.81 12.29 -7.80
C ILE A 258 -9.93 13.06 -7.08
N PRO A 259 -11.08 13.35 -7.74
CA PRO A 259 -12.16 14.11 -7.12
C PRO A 259 -12.70 13.49 -5.84
N GLU A 260 -12.84 12.16 -5.84
CA GLU A 260 -13.27 11.41 -4.67
C GLU A 260 -12.63 10.01 -4.66
N LEU A 261 -11.99 9.64 -3.56
CA LEU A 261 -11.44 8.31 -3.30
C LEU A 261 -12.27 7.60 -2.23
N GLY A 262 -12.93 6.50 -2.61
CA GLY A 262 -13.57 5.56 -1.69
C GLY A 262 -12.54 4.72 -0.92
N PRO A 263 -12.91 3.56 -0.39
CA PRO A 263 -12.00 2.67 0.36
C PRO A 263 -10.80 2.22 -0.47
N TYR A 264 -10.98 2.09 -1.79
CA TYR A 264 -9.95 1.63 -2.71
C TYR A 264 -10.09 2.24 -4.09
N GLY A 265 -8.95 2.50 -4.72
CA GLY A 265 -8.89 2.97 -6.10
C GLY A 265 -7.63 2.51 -6.82
N VAL A 266 -7.74 2.46 -8.14
CA VAL A 266 -6.63 2.19 -9.07
C VAL A 266 -6.59 3.30 -10.11
N VAL A 267 -5.40 3.84 -10.38
CA VAL A 267 -5.15 4.74 -11.49
C VAL A 267 -4.15 4.08 -12.43
N ASP A 268 -4.57 3.84 -13.65
CA ASP A 268 -3.72 3.38 -14.75
C ASP A 268 -3.23 4.60 -15.53
N LEU A 269 -1.91 4.72 -15.66
CA LEU A 269 -1.22 5.81 -16.36
C LEU A 269 -0.51 5.25 -17.60
N SER A 270 -0.50 5.99 -18.69
CA SER A 270 0.25 5.67 -19.92
C SER A 270 0.93 6.89 -20.51
N LYS A 271 2.09 6.67 -21.14
CA LYS A 271 2.84 7.68 -21.87
C LYS A 271 2.20 7.99 -23.21
#